data_5d1d2122185610e2ece1d45f754dd043
#
_entry.id   5d1d2122185610e2ece1d45f754dd043
#
_cell.length_a   1.000
_cell.length_b   1.000
_cell.length_c   1.000
_cell.angle_alpha   90.00
_cell.angle_beta   90.00
_cell.angle_gamma   90.00
#
_symmetry.space_group_name_H-M   'P 1'
#
loop_
_entity.id
_entity.type
_entity.pdbx_description
1 polymer ?
#
loop_
_entity_poly.entity_id
_entity_poly.type
_entity_poly.pdbx_seq_one_letter_code
_entity_poly.pdbx_strand_id
1 'polypeptide(L)'
;MAKLYFKYGAMGSSKSAQALMTKFNYEEKDRTVWLIKPSVDTRDGADTVYSRVGLSAKAQAISPQDDIYEMFCEKCRNADVVISDESQFFTEAQIDQLRRIVDECDIPCLLYTSPSPRDMR
;
A
#
# COMPACT_ATOMS: atom_id res chain seq x y z
N MET A 1 -14.63 -11.69 -6.18
CA MET A 1 -13.23 -12.02 -6.40
C MET A 1 -12.34 -10.82 -6.21
N ALA A 2 -11.31 -10.93 -5.38
CA ALA A 2 -10.41 -9.82 -5.14
C ALA A 2 -9.50 -9.58 -6.33
N LYS A 3 -9.00 -8.35 -6.44
CA LYS A 3 -8.11 -7.96 -7.53
C LYS A 3 -6.99 -7.08 -7.01
N LEU A 4 -5.90 -7.06 -7.75
CA LEU A 4 -4.78 -6.18 -7.51
C LEU A 4 -4.98 -4.93 -8.37
N TYR A 5 -5.07 -3.78 -7.72
CA TYR A 5 -5.29 -2.51 -8.41
C TYR A 5 -4.07 -1.63 -8.34
N PHE A 6 -3.62 -1.12 -9.47
CA PHE A 6 -2.58 -0.09 -9.51
C PHE A 6 -3.27 1.25 -9.71
N LYS A 7 -3.05 2.17 -8.78
CA LYS A 7 -3.64 3.51 -8.82
C LYS A 7 -2.54 4.51 -9.12
N TYR A 8 -2.52 4.99 -10.34
CA TYR A 8 -1.50 5.95 -10.77
C TYR A 8 -2.01 7.36 -10.56
N GLY A 9 -1.22 8.16 -9.83
CA GLY A 9 -1.55 9.55 -9.61
C GLY A 9 -0.90 10.43 -10.64
N ALA A 10 -1.58 11.51 -11.00
CA ALA A 10 -1.04 12.44 -11.97
C ALA A 10 0.19 13.15 -11.44
N MET A 11 0.16 13.60 -10.21
CA MET A 11 1.28 14.28 -9.56
C MET A 11 1.34 13.85 -8.11
N GLY A 12 2.54 13.82 -7.58
CA GLY A 12 2.87 13.15 -6.34
C GLY A 12 1.99 13.41 -5.14
N SER A 13 1.51 14.63 -4.95
CA SER A 13 0.89 14.99 -3.68
C SER A 13 -0.51 14.44 -3.47
N SER A 14 -1.27 14.21 -4.52
CA SER A 14 -2.66 13.77 -4.36
C SER A 14 -2.79 12.28 -4.13
N LYS A 15 -1.76 11.50 -4.42
CA LYS A 15 -1.84 10.05 -4.26
C LYS A 15 -1.93 9.64 -2.80
N SER A 16 -1.11 10.23 -1.95
CA SER A 16 -1.16 9.92 -0.53
C SER A 16 -2.49 10.30 0.07
N ALA A 17 -3.05 11.44 -0.34
CA ALA A 17 -4.37 11.84 0.11
C ALA A 17 -5.42 10.82 -0.32
N GLN A 18 -5.35 10.35 -1.57
CA GLN A 18 -6.32 9.36 -2.06
C GLN A 18 -6.20 8.06 -1.29
N ALA A 19 -4.98 7.59 -1.03
CA ALA A 19 -4.78 6.37 -0.27
C ALA A 19 -5.37 6.49 1.12
N LEU A 20 -5.13 7.62 1.78
CA LEU A 20 -5.64 7.84 3.13
C LEU A 20 -7.16 7.98 3.15
N MET A 21 -7.73 8.67 2.18
CA MET A 21 -9.17 8.79 2.09
C MET A 21 -9.83 7.43 1.86
N THR A 22 -9.24 6.61 1.02
CA THR A 22 -9.75 5.27 0.78
C THR A 22 -9.69 4.44 2.06
N LYS A 23 -8.57 4.54 2.80
CA LYS A 23 -8.43 3.86 4.08
C LYS A 23 -9.56 4.27 5.04
N PHE A 24 -9.78 5.56 5.19
CA PHE A 24 -10.80 6.04 6.11
C PHE A 24 -12.20 5.63 5.68
N ASN A 25 -12.47 5.59 4.37
CA ASN A 25 -13.75 5.13 3.86
C ASN A 25 -14.02 3.67 4.21
N TYR A 26 -13.01 2.81 4.09
CA TYR A 26 -13.15 1.41 4.48
C TYR A 26 -13.40 1.29 5.98
N GLU A 27 -12.68 2.06 6.76
CA GLU A 27 -12.82 2.00 8.22
C GLU A 27 -14.18 2.49 8.69
N GLU A 28 -14.75 3.47 7.99
CA GLU A 28 -16.12 3.91 8.30
C GLU A 28 -17.15 2.81 8.09
N LYS A 29 -16.84 1.83 7.25
CA LYS A 29 -17.72 0.71 6.98
C LYS A 29 -17.37 -0.52 7.81
N ASP A 30 -16.63 -0.30 8.90
CA ASP A 30 -16.16 -1.37 9.80
C ASP A 30 -15.25 -2.38 9.08
N ARG A 31 -14.51 -1.93 8.07
CA ARG A 31 -13.54 -2.76 7.38
C ARG A 31 -12.16 -2.52 7.95
N THR A 32 -11.36 -3.57 8.01
CA THR A 32 -9.99 -3.49 8.51
C THR A 32 -9.04 -3.26 7.35
N VAL A 33 -8.18 -2.25 7.47
CA VAL A 33 -7.23 -1.88 6.43
C VAL A 33 -5.81 -2.12 6.92
N TRP A 34 -5.01 -2.78 6.09
CA TRP A 34 -3.57 -2.88 6.33
C TRP A 34 -2.88 -1.88 5.39
N LEU A 35 -2.41 -0.79 5.97
CA LEU A 35 -1.72 0.26 5.23
C LEU A 35 -0.22 -0.01 5.29
N ILE A 36 0.41 -0.11 4.13
CA ILE A 36 1.84 -0.39 4.04
C ILE A 36 2.54 0.65 3.19
N LYS A 37 3.85 0.74 3.38
CA LYS A 37 4.66 1.71 2.68
C LYS A 37 6.09 1.16 2.56
N PRO A 38 6.70 1.20 1.37
CA PRO A 38 8.10 0.77 1.25
C PRO A 38 9.02 1.66 2.08
N SER A 39 9.95 1.05 2.77
CA SER A 39 10.91 1.76 3.61
C SER A 39 12.21 1.96 2.84
N VAL A 40 12.17 2.83 1.84
CA VAL A 40 13.35 3.16 1.04
C VAL A 40 14.06 4.39 1.56
N ASP A 41 13.43 5.09 2.49
CA ASP A 41 13.94 6.33 3.07
C ASP A 41 14.02 6.13 4.57
N THR A 42 15.18 6.38 5.15
CA THR A 42 15.39 6.21 6.58
C THR A 42 15.03 7.45 7.39
N ARG A 43 14.51 8.49 6.73
CA ARG A 43 14.12 9.70 7.43
C ARG A 43 12.89 9.44 8.31
N ASP A 44 12.63 10.42 9.18
CA ASP A 44 11.46 10.35 10.05
C ASP A 44 10.19 10.17 9.23
N GLY A 45 9.28 9.35 9.74
CA GLY A 45 8.03 9.14 9.07
C GLY A 45 8.01 7.97 8.11
N ALA A 46 9.03 7.11 8.14
CA ALA A 46 9.06 5.91 7.30
C ALA A 46 7.86 5.00 7.54
N ASP A 47 7.29 5.06 8.73
CA ASP A 47 6.13 4.25 9.12
C ASP A 47 4.84 5.06 9.12
N THR A 48 4.81 6.18 8.42
CA THR A 48 3.64 7.05 8.38
C THR A 48 3.42 7.55 6.96
N VAL A 49 2.17 7.57 6.54
CA VAL A 49 1.78 8.16 5.26
C VAL A 49 1.23 9.56 5.55
N TYR A 50 1.80 10.56 4.88
CA TYR A 50 1.37 11.95 5.00
C TYR A 50 0.84 12.46 3.68
N SER A 51 -0.14 13.35 3.74
CA SER A 51 -0.61 14.05 2.56
C SER A 51 -0.40 15.56 2.74
N ARG A 52 -0.40 16.29 1.63
CA ARG A 52 -0.25 17.74 1.67
C ARG A 52 -1.48 18.44 2.24
N VAL A 53 -2.60 17.76 2.28
CA VAL A 53 -3.82 18.35 2.84
C VAL A 53 -3.94 18.11 4.34
N GLY A 54 -2.88 17.59 4.97
CA GLY A 54 -2.84 17.43 6.41
C GLY A 54 -3.31 16.08 6.94
N LEU A 55 -3.67 15.17 6.07
CA LEU A 55 -4.03 13.82 6.49
C LEU A 55 -2.78 13.00 6.77
N SER A 56 -2.85 12.12 7.76
CA SER A 56 -1.77 11.20 8.03
C SER A 56 -2.31 9.94 8.69
N ALA A 57 -1.57 8.84 8.56
CA ALA A 57 -1.91 7.59 9.22
C ALA A 57 -0.66 6.74 9.34
N LYS A 58 -0.62 5.93 10.39
CA LYS A 58 0.46 4.98 10.55
C LYS A 58 0.38 3.88 9.50
N ALA A 59 1.53 3.47 9.00
CA ALA A 59 1.65 2.41 8.02
C ALA A 59 2.73 1.45 8.46
N GLN A 60 2.63 0.21 7.99
CA GLN A 60 3.69 -0.76 8.21
C GLN A 60 4.82 -0.47 7.23
N ALA A 61 6.00 -0.18 7.76
CA ALA A 61 7.18 0.01 6.92
C ALA A 61 7.64 -1.36 6.39
N ILE A 62 7.87 -1.44 5.08
CA ILE A 62 8.28 -2.67 4.43
C ILE A 62 9.67 -2.46 3.86
N SER A 63 10.66 -3.19 4.35
CA SER A 63 12.00 -3.10 3.79
C SER A 63 12.12 -4.00 2.56
N PRO A 64 13.14 -3.78 1.70
CA PRO A 64 13.26 -4.58 0.48
C PRO A 64 13.44 -6.08 0.73
N GLN A 65 13.89 -6.47 1.91
CA GLN A 65 14.08 -7.87 2.27
C GLN A 65 12.85 -8.50 2.89
N ASP A 66 11.83 -7.71 3.21
CA ASP A 66 10.64 -8.23 3.87
C ASP A 66 9.78 -9.02 2.90
N ASP A 67 9.19 -10.10 3.40
CA ASP A 67 8.19 -10.86 2.64
C ASP A 67 6.81 -10.37 3.07
N ILE A 68 6.14 -9.65 2.17
CA ILE A 68 4.86 -9.04 2.47
C ILE A 68 3.78 -10.11 2.69
N TYR A 69 3.82 -11.19 1.91
CA TYR A 69 2.85 -12.27 2.07
C TYR A 69 2.96 -12.92 3.44
N GLU A 70 4.18 -13.19 3.86
CA GLU A 70 4.43 -13.79 5.17
C GLU A 70 3.97 -12.86 6.29
N MET A 71 4.28 -11.57 6.18
CA MET A 71 3.83 -10.59 7.17
C MET A 71 2.31 -10.52 7.24
N PHE A 72 1.65 -10.59 6.10
CA PHE A 72 0.20 -10.59 6.05
C PHE A 72 -0.36 -11.81 6.79
N CYS A 73 0.19 -12.97 6.50
CA CYS A 73 -0.29 -14.21 7.10
C CYS A 73 -0.08 -14.23 8.61
N GLU A 74 1.00 -13.63 9.09
CA GLU A 74 1.31 -13.63 10.52
C GLU A 74 0.50 -12.62 11.31
N LYS A 75 0.28 -11.43 10.74
CA LYS A 75 -0.22 -10.30 11.53
C LYS A 75 -1.55 -9.73 11.06
N CYS A 76 -1.88 -9.92 9.82
CA CYS A 76 -2.96 -9.12 9.21
C CYS A 76 -3.99 -9.96 8.45
N ARG A 77 -4.10 -11.25 8.76
CA ARG A 77 -5.02 -12.12 8.03
C ARG A 77 -6.48 -11.70 8.10
N ASN A 78 -6.82 -10.90 9.09
CA ASN A 78 -8.19 -10.40 9.23
C ASN A 78 -8.41 -9.08 8.52
N ALA A 79 -7.42 -8.57 7.80
CA ALA A 79 -7.59 -7.34 7.04
C ALA A 79 -8.55 -7.58 5.88
N ASP A 80 -9.36 -6.59 5.59
CA ASP A 80 -10.31 -6.65 4.47
C ASP A 80 -9.71 -6.10 3.19
N VAL A 81 -8.68 -5.27 3.31
CA VAL A 81 -8.02 -4.66 2.15
C VAL A 81 -6.59 -4.30 2.54
N VAL A 82 -5.69 -4.37 1.57
CA VAL A 82 -4.31 -3.90 1.72
C VAL A 82 -4.18 -2.63 0.87
N ILE A 83 -3.70 -1.55 1.48
CA ILE A 83 -3.46 -0.30 0.77
C ILE A 83 -1.99 0.05 0.92
N SER A 84 -1.33 0.37 -0.19
CA SER A 84 0.07 0.76 -0.18
C SER A 84 0.25 2.11 -0.84
N ASP A 85 1.07 2.96 -0.21
CA ASP A 85 1.54 4.20 -0.83
C ASP A 85 2.96 3.96 -1.34
N GLU A 86 3.37 4.77 -2.31
CA GLU A 86 4.72 4.72 -2.88
C GLU A 86 5.10 3.33 -3.42
N SER A 87 4.14 2.65 -4.04
CA SER A 87 4.31 1.26 -4.47
C SER A 87 5.38 1.07 -5.55
N GLN A 88 5.78 2.15 -6.22
CA GLN A 88 6.84 2.06 -7.23
C GLN A 88 8.18 1.64 -6.63
N PHE A 89 8.33 1.73 -5.33
CA PHE A 89 9.58 1.34 -4.66
C PHE A 89 9.60 -0.10 -4.18
N PHE A 90 8.51 -0.85 -4.34
CA PHE A 90 8.53 -2.27 -4.03
C PHE A 90 9.34 -3.03 -5.06
N THR A 91 9.96 -4.14 -4.62
CA THR A 91 10.64 -5.05 -5.54
C THR A 91 9.62 -5.87 -6.32
N GLU A 92 10.09 -6.48 -7.42
CA GLU A 92 9.21 -7.38 -8.18
C GLU A 92 8.71 -8.53 -7.31
N ALA A 93 9.59 -9.07 -6.46
CA ALA A 93 9.20 -10.14 -5.55
C ALA A 93 8.09 -9.68 -4.62
N GLN A 94 8.16 -8.45 -4.14
CA GLN A 94 7.15 -7.93 -3.24
C GLN A 94 5.82 -7.71 -3.96
N ILE A 95 5.83 -7.27 -5.19
CA ILE A 95 4.61 -7.16 -5.98
C ILE A 95 3.98 -8.54 -6.19
N ASP A 96 4.80 -9.57 -6.44
CA ASP A 96 4.28 -10.93 -6.55
C ASP A 96 3.70 -11.42 -5.25
N GLN A 97 4.28 -11.04 -4.12
CA GLN A 97 3.75 -11.39 -2.80
C GLN A 97 2.38 -10.76 -2.57
N LEU A 98 2.21 -9.51 -3.00
CA LEU A 98 0.90 -8.85 -2.92
C LEU A 98 -0.11 -9.55 -3.83
N ARG A 99 0.31 -9.97 -5.01
CA ARG A 99 -0.56 -10.72 -5.91
C ARG A 99 -0.98 -12.05 -5.28
N ARG A 100 -0.09 -12.71 -4.55
CA ARG A 100 -0.46 -13.93 -3.85
C ARG A 100 -1.52 -13.68 -2.78
N ILE A 101 -1.46 -12.54 -2.10
CA ILE A 101 -2.50 -12.20 -1.12
C ILE A 101 -3.85 -12.09 -1.82
N VAL A 102 -3.88 -11.45 -2.98
CA VAL A 102 -5.11 -11.35 -3.77
C VAL A 102 -5.61 -12.73 -4.19
N ASP A 103 -4.73 -13.56 -4.72
CA ASP A 103 -5.12 -14.84 -5.31
C ASP A 103 -5.44 -15.90 -4.26
N GLU A 104 -4.65 -15.96 -3.19
CA GLU A 104 -4.78 -17.03 -2.21
C GLU A 104 -5.66 -16.67 -1.03
N CYS A 105 -5.67 -15.41 -0.65
CA CYS A 105 -6.45 -14.94 0.50
C CYS A 105 -7.71 -14.19 0.11
N ASP A 106 -7.88 -13.92 -1.17
CA ASP A 106 -9.04 -13.20 -1.71
C ASP A 106 -9.20 -11.82 -1.05
N ILE A 107 -8.09 -11.13 -0.87
CA ILE A 107 -8.06 -9.79 -0.27
C ILE A 107 -7.60 -8.80 -1.34
N PRO A 108 -8.40 -7.77 -1.62
CA PRO A 108 -7.99 -6.77 -2.63
C PRO A 108 -6.79 -5.96 -2.15
N CYS A 109 -5.90 -5.65 -3.07
CA CYS A 109 -4.74 -4.81 -2.79
C CYS A 109 -4.79 -3.58 -3.69
N LEU A 110 -4.72 -2.41 -3.07
CA LEU A 110 -4.75 -1.12 -3.76
C LEU A 110 -3.36 -0.50 -3.66
N LEU A 111 -2.67 -0.45 -4.78
CA LEU A 111 -1.28 0.02 -4.83
C LEU A 111 -1.24 1.41 -5.45
N TYR A 112 -1.02 2.42 -4.62
CA TYR A 112 -0.90 3.79 -5.08
C TYR A 112 0.56 4.04 -5.48
N THR A 113 0.76 4.43 -6.73
CA THR A 113 2.10 4.49 -7.29
C THR A 113 2.24 5.73 -8.17
N SER A 114 3.46 6.25 -8.25
CA SER A 114 3.79 7.32 -9.18
C SER A 114 4.26 6.72 -10.49
N PRO A 115 3.88 7.29 -11.63
CA PRO A 115 4.51 6.87 -12.87
C PRO A 115 5.98 7.28 -12.85
N SER A 116 6.85 6.38 -13.28
CA SER A 116 8.27 6.69 -13.43
C SER A 116 8.61 6.69 -14.92
N PRO A 117 9.76 7.26 -15.29
CA PRO A 117 10.14 7.24 -16.71
C PRO A 117 10.14 5.84 -17.33
N ARG A 118 10.49 4.81 -16.53
CA ARG A 118 10.47 3.44 -17.03
C ARG A 118 9.06 2.94 -17.26
N ASP A 119 8.13 3.34 -16.42
CA ASP A 119 6.75 2.87 -16.50
C ASP A 119 5.99 3.55 -17.63
N MET A 120 6.52 4.62 -18.19
CA MET A 120 5.85 5.36 -19.23
C MET A 120 6.18 4.91 -20.64
N ARG A 121 6.93 3.88 -20.77
CA ARG A 121 7.23 3.31 -22.09
C ARG A 121 6.10 2.48 -22.63
#